data_da2ffcc63950a1441bd7054788ead6af
#
_entry.id   da2ffcc63950a1441bd7054788ead6af
#
_cell.length_a   1.000
_cell.length_b   1.000
_cell.length_c   1.000
_cell.angle_alpha   90.00
_cell.angle_beta   90.00
_cell.angle_gamma   90.00
#
_symmetry.space_group_name_H-M   'P 1'
#
loop_
_entity.id
_entity.type
_entity.pdbx_description
1 polymer ?
#
loop_
_entity_poly.entity_id
_entity_poly.type
_entity_poly.pdbx_seq_one_letter_code
_entity_poly.pdbx_strand_id
1 'polypeptide(L)'
;MEFVNQQEFLEIRQELIQNGYLKDDKKAKVKTNSLKSITKYTIIDAVFYVGKNNLQNNYLTHNFAKKSDYWFHVKDMPSAHVIVQTTELNERIIRIAAHLAALNSKYEKSSSVVVDYTLVKNIKKIPNTLGCFVTYTNQKTIYIDPSLEDLRKLLENQ
;
A
#
# COMPACT_ATOMS: atom_id res chain seq x y z
N MET A 1 -0.06 -21.12 8.10
CA MET A 1 -0.35 -20.05 9.07
C MET A 1 0.81 -19.07 9.11
N GLU A 2 0.52 -17.82 8.89
CA GLU A 2 1.56 -16.79 8.96
C GLU A 2 1.84 -16.42 10.40
N PHE A 3 3.11 -16.29 10.74
CA PHE A 3 3.50 -15.78 12.05
C PHE A 3 3.38 -14.26 12.01
N VAL A 4 2.56 -13.72 12.90
CA VAL A 4 2.46 -12.29 13.11
C VAL A 4 3.71 -11.87 13.89
N ASN A 5 4.55 -11.03 13.28
CA ASN A 5 5.71 -10.49 13.99
C ASN A 5 5.26 -9.40 15.00
N GLN A 6 6.17 -8.97 15.85
CA GLN A 6 5.86 -7.99 16.90
C GLN A 6 5.31 -6.69 16.33
N GLN A 7 5.83 -6.23 15.20
CA GLN A 7 5.37 -5.02 14.53
C GLN A 7 3.93 -5.17 14.02
N GLU A 8 3.62 -6.28 13.37
CA GLU A 8 2.27 -6.57 12.87
C GLU A 8 1.28 -6.67 14.03
N PHE A 9 1.68 -7.27 15.14
CA PHE A 9 0.85 -7.37 16.34
C PHE A 9 0.50 -5.98 16.88
N LEU A 10 1.47 -5.07 16.97
CA LEU A 10 1.23 -3.70 17.41
C LEU A 10 0.30 -2.93 16.48
N GLU A 11 0.45 -3.14 15.17
CA GLU A 11 -0.43 -2.53 14.17
C GLU A 11 -1.88 -3.00 14.30
N ILE A 12 -2.08 -4.30 14.48
CA ILE A 12 -3.42 -4.89 14.69
C ILE A 12 -4.03 -4.35 15.98
N ARG A 13 -3.23 -4.24 17.05
CA ARG A 13 -3.70 -3.67 18.32
C ARG A 13 -4.15 -2.22 18.15
N GLN A 14 -3.39 -1.41 17.43
CA GLN A 14 -3.75 -0.04 17.12
C GLN A 14 -5.06 0.05 16.32
N GLU A 15 -5.24 -0.85 15.37
CA GLU A 15 -6.45 -0.92 14.57
C GLU A 15 -7.68 -1.28 15.42
N LEU A 16 -7.53 -2.21 16.36
CA LEU A 16 -8.59 -2.55 17.31
C LEU A 16 -8.98 -1.36 18.17
N ILE A 17 -8.01 -0.60 18.65
CA ILE A 17 -8.26 0.63 19.41
C ILE A 17 -9.04 1.62 18.56
N GLN A 18 -8.59 1.83 17.33
CA GLN A 18 -9.17 2.78 16.39
C GLN A 18 -10.62 2.45 16.05
N ASN A 19 -10.97 1.17 15.99
CA ASN A 19 -12.32 0.70 15.68
C ASN A 19 -13.20 0.52 16.94
N GLY A 20 -12.72 0.93 18.11
CA GLY A 20 -13.48 0.89 19.35
C GLY A 20 -13.51 -0.46 20.07
N TYR A 21 -12.74 -1.45 19.60
CA TYR A 21 -12.66 -2.75 20.26
C TYR A 21 -11.77 -2.75 21.49
N LEU A 22 -10.82 -1.83 21.55
CA LEU A 22 -9.94 -1.62 22.70
C LEU A 22 -9.96 -0.14 23.08
N LYS A 23 -9.76 0.15 24.38
CA LYS A 23 -9.62 1.51 24.87
C LYS A 23 -8.16 1.92 24.89
N ASP A 24 -7.90 3.13 24.42
CA ASP A 24 -6.57 3.74 24.51
C ASP A 24 -6.74 5.27 24.62
N ASP A 25 -6.22 5.82 25.70
CA ASP A 25 -6.28 7.27 25.95
C ASP A 25 -5.41 8.07 24.97
N LYS A 26 -4.49 7.40 24.25
CA LYS A 26 -3.61 8.01 23.27
C LYS A 26 -4.05 7.79 21.83
N LYS A 27 -5.25 7.27 21.60
CA LYS A 27 -5.78 6.88 20.29
C LYS A 27 -5.62 7.98 19.23
N ALA A 28 -6.08 9.17 19.53
CA ALA A 28 -6.04 10.30 18.59
C ALA A 28 -4.60 10.71 18.23
N LYS A 29 -3.69 10.71 19.22
CA LYS A 29 -2.30 11.06 19.04
C LYS A 29 -1.56 10.05 18.16
N VAL A 30 -1.75 8.75 18.42
CA VAL A 30 -1.15 7.66 17.62
C VAL A 30 -1.62 7.74 16.18
N LYS A 31 -2.91 7.89 15.95
CA LYS A 31 -3.49 8.02 14.61
C LYS A 31 -2.88 9.20 13.85
N THR A 32 -2.83 10.38 14.47
CA THR A 32 -2.31 11.59 13.86
C THR A 32 -0.84 11.44 13.47
N ASN A 33 -0.03 10.89 14.37
CA ASN A 33 1.41 10.71 14.11
C ASN A 33 1.67 9.72 12.97
N SER A 34 0.96 8.59 12.96
CA SER A 34 1.11 7.60 11.90
C SER A 34 0.73 8.17 10.52
N LEU A 35 -0.37 8.90 10.44
CA LEU A 35 -0.85 9.47 9.18
C LEU A 35 0.05 10.61 8.67
N LYS A 36 0.67 11.37 9.56
CA LYS A 36 1.61 12.43 9.18
C LYS A 36 2.89 11.91 8.54
N SER A 37 3.24 10.65 8.78
CA SER A 37 4.47 10.04 8.28
C SER A 37 4.29 9.21 7.01
N ILE A 38 3.16 9.33 6.33
CA ILE A 38 2.91 8.62 5.08
C ILE A 38 3.92 9.10 4.02
N THR A 39 4.60 8.12 3.43
CA THR A 39 5.61 8.38 2.40
C THR A 39 4.94 8.80 1.09
N LYS A 40 5.44 9.88 0.51
CA LYS A 40 4.93 10.46 -0.73
C LYS A 40 6.09 10.71 -1.70
N TYR A 41 5.92 10.28 -2.94
CA TYR A 41 6.85 10.60 -4.03
C TYR A 41 6.10 11.32 -5.14
N THR A 42 6.68 12.38 -5.66
CA THR A 42 6.18 13.05 -6.86
C THR A 42 7.18 12.80 -7.98
N ILE A 43 6.77 12.03 -8.97
CA ILE A 43 7.64 11.58 -10.05
C ILE A 43 6.89 11.75 -11.37
N ILE A 44 7.49 12.47 -12.33
CA ILE A 44 6.84 12.78 -13.60
C ILE A 44 5.50 13.51 -13.31
N ASP A 45 4.42 13.09 -13.92
CA ASP A 45 3.08 13.65 -13.74
C ASP A 45 2.22 12.81 -12.78
N ALA A 46 2.85 12.10 -11.86
CA ALA A 46 2.17 11.22 -10.93
C ALA A 46 2.64 11.45 -9.50
N VAL A 47 1.72 11.24 -8.57
CA VAL A 47 2.02 11.26 -7.13
C VAL A 47 1.77 9.87 -6.58
N PHE A 48 2.74 9.34 -5.86
CA PHE A 48 2.73 8.00 -5.29
C PHE A 48 2.68 8.10 -3.77
N TYR A 49 1.68 7.49 -3.15
CA TYR A 49 1.57 7.40 -1.70
C TYR A 49 1.78 5.97 -1.28
N VAL A 50 2.67 5.74 -0.32
CA VAL A 50 3.05 4.39 0.12
C VAL A 50 2.66 4.21 1.58
N GLY A 51 1.75 3.28 1.83
CA GLY A 51 1.38 2.86 3.18
C GLY A 51 2.32 1.78 3.67
N LYS A 52 2.94 1.98 4.83
CA LYS A 52 3.94 1.06 5.38
C LYS A 52 3.45 0.24 6.57
N ASN A 53 2.21 0.44 6.97
CA ASN A 53 1.57 -0.33 8.04
C ASN A 53 0.06 -0.38 7.80
N ASN A 54 -0.65 -1.21 8.57
CA ASN A 54 -2.09 -1.40 8.39
C ASN A 54 -2.88 -0.11 8.56
N LEU A 55 -2.47 0.74 9.47
CA LEU A 55 -3.14 2.02 9.72
C LEU A 55 -3.04 2.94 8.50
N GLN A 56 -1.85 3.09 7.95
CA GLN A 56 -1.61 3.90 6.76
C GLN A 56 -2.29 3.31 5.52
N ASN A 57 -2.22 1.99 5.35
CA ASN A 57 -2.86 1.29 4.23
C ASN A 57 -4.38 1.50 4.25
N ASN A 58 -5.00 1.35 5.40
CA ASN A 58 -6.44 1.58 5.57
C ASN A 58 -6.82 3.02 5.23
N TYR A 59 -6.10 3.97 5.78
CA TYR A 59 -6.38 5.38 5.53
C TYR A 59 -6.23 5.72 4.04
N LEU A 60 -5.11 5.33 3.44
CA LEU A 60 -4.85 5.64 2.03
C LEU A 60 -5.92 5.07 1.11
N THR A 61 -6.26 3.80 1.31
CA THR A 61 -7.15 3.08 0.39
C THR A 61 -8.63 3.43 0.60
N HIS A 62 -9.04 3.62 1.84
CA HIS A 62 -10.47 3.75 2.14
C HIS A 62 -10.92 5.17 2.50
N ASN A 63 -10.01 6.06 2.91
CA ASN A 63 -10.38 7.41 3.34
C ASN A 63 -9.76 8.51 2.48
N PHE A 64 -8.54 8.31 2.00
CA PHE A 64 -7.78 9.33 1.26
C PHE A 64 -7.97 9.22 -0.24
N ALA A 65 -7.78 8.03 -0.82
CA ALA A 65 -7.79 7.82 -2.26
C ALA A 65 -9.15 8.14 -2.87
N LYS A 66 -9.13 8.74 -4.05
CA LYS A 66 -10.31 8.95 -4.86
C LYS A 66 -10.62 7.67 -5.63
N LYS A 67 -11.88 7.48 -6.01
CA LYS A 67 -12.30 6.30 -6.77
C LYS A 67 -11.59 6.17 -8.11
N SER A 68 -11.12 7.28 -8.67
CA SER A 68 -10.37 7.32 -9.93
C SER A 68 -8.87 7.12 -9.77
N ASP A 69 -8.36 7.05 -8.54
CA ASP A 69 -6.95 6.76 -8.29
C ASP A 69 -6.66 5.27 -8.51
N TYR A 70 -5.38 4.94 -8.68
CA TYR A 70 -4.94 3.55 -8.85
C TYR A 70 -4.35 3.01 -7.56
N TRP A 71 -4.57 1.73 -7.34
CA TRP A 71 -4.10 0.98 -6.17
C TRP A 71 -3.22 -0.18 -6.63
N PHE A 72 -2.08 -0.35 -5.97
CA PHE A 72 -1.11 -1.41 -6.25
C PHE A 72 -0.81 -2.19 -4.98
N HIS A 73 -0.70 -3.51 -5.11
CA HIS A 73 -0.44 -4.40 -3.99
C HIS A 73 0.20 -5.70 -4.48
N VAL A 74 1.16 -6.24 -3.73
CA VAL A 74 1.72 -7.55 -4.04
C VAL A 74 0.63 -8.61 -3.91
N LYS A 75 0.52 -9.47 -4.90
CA LYS A 75 -0.53 -10.49 -4.94
C LYS A 75 -0.38 -11.50 -3.80
N ASP A 76 -1.47 -11.75 -3.09
CA ASP A 76 -1.62 -12.78 -2.05
C ASP A 76 -0.63 -12.68 -0.88
N MET A 77 0.01 -11.54 -0.69
CA MET A 77 1.00 -11.34 0.38
C MET A 77 0.84 -9.98 1.03
N PRO A 78 1.15 -9.84 2.33
CA PRO A 78 1.19 -8.53 2.96
C PRO A 78 2.24 -7.63 2.29
N SER A 79 1.82 -6.45 1.90
CA SER A 79 2.71 -5.44 1.33
C SER A 79 2.15 -4.05 1.58
N ALA A 80 2.92 -3.03 1.18
CA ALA A 80 2.42 -1.67 1.15
C ALA A 80 1.24 -1.57 0.17
N HIS A 81 0.23 -0.78 0.53
CA HIS A 81 -0.72 -0.24 -0.43
C HIS A 81 -0.07 0.98 -1.08
N VAL A 82 -0.01 1.00 -2.39
CA VAL A 82 0.52 2.14 -3.14
C VAL A 82 -0.64 2.79 -3.89
N ILE A 83 -0.91 4.05 -3.58
CA ILE A 83 -1.95 4.83 -4.25
C ILE A 83 -1.27 5.77 -5.22
N VAL A 84 -1.72 5.75 -6.48
CA VAL A 84 -1.18 6.58 -7.54
C VAL A 84 -2.24 7.55 -8.03
N GLN A 85 -1.92 8.83 -7.97
CA GLN A 85 -2.74 9.90 -8.53
C GLN A 85 -2.08 10.39 -9.82
N THR A 86 -2.74 10.19 -10.94
CA THR A 86 -2.26 10.63 -12.25
C THR A 86 -3.43 10.85 -13.18
N THR A 87 -3.26 11.74 -14.13
CA THR A 87 -4.27 11.98 -15.18
C THR A 87 -4.21 10.88 -16.25
N GLU A 88 -3.05 10.29 -16.45
CA GLU A 88 -2.86 9.25 -17.46
C GLU A 88 -1.87 8.20 -16.96
N LEU A 89 -2.36 6.97 -16.78
CA LEU A 89 -1.53 5.85 -16.38
C LEU A 89 -0.77 5.31 -17.59
N ASN A 90 0.55 5.20 -17.47
CA ASN A 90 1.40 4.62 -18.49
C ASN A 90 2.27 3.51 -17.88
N GLU A 91 2.96 2.78 -18.74
CA GLU A 91 3.79 1.64 -18.33
C GLU A 91 4.85 2.02 -17.31
N ARG A 92 5.47 3.17 -17.48
CA ARG A 92 6.54 3.65 -16.57
C ARG A 92 5.99 3.91 -15.17
N ILE A 93 4.85 4.60 -15.06
CA ILE A 93 4.18 4.85 -13.79
C ILE A 93 3.76 3.52 -13.14
N ILE A 94 3.23 2.59 -13.93
CA ILE A 94 2.86 1.25 -13.45
C ILE A 94 4.06 0.54 -12.86
N ARG A 95 5.20 0.54 -13.53
CA ARG A 95 6.41 -0.14 -13.06
C ARG A 95 6.98 0.49 -11.80
N ILE A 96 6.97 1.81 -11.70
CA ILE A 96 7.41 2.52 -10.49
C ILE A 96 6.52 2.14 -9.30
N ALA A 97 5.21 2.21 -9.47
CA ALA A 97 4.27 1.87 -8.41
C ALA A 97 4.42 0.40 -7.96
N ALA A 98 4.57 -0.51 -8.92
CA ALA A 98 4.78 -1.92 -8.63
C ALA A 98 6.09 -2.17 -7.86
N HIS A 99 7.16 -1.47 -8.23
CA HIS A 99 8.43 -1.53 -7.48
C HIS A 99 8.26 -1.05 -6.04
N LEU A 100 7.54 0.05 -5.84
CA LEU A 100 7.30 0.57 -4.49
C LEU A 100 6.53 -0.42 -3.62
N ALA A 101 5.53 -1.10 -4.20
CA ALA A 101 4.80 -2.15 -3.48
C ALA A 101 5.70 -3.34 -3.15
N ALA A 102 6.49 -3.81 -4.11
CA ALA A 102 7.38 -4.96 -3.93
C ALA A 102 8.52 -4.69 -2.93
N LEU A 103 9.11 -3.50 -2.96
CA LEU A 103 10.17 -3.09 -2.03
C LEU A 103 9.67 -3.02 -0.57
N ASN A 104 8.39 -2.79 -0.38
CA ASN A 104 7.75 -2.73 0.94
C ASN A 104 6.94 -3.99 1.22
N SER A 105 7.48 -5.15 0.84
CA SER A 105 6.90 -6.48 1.07
C SER A 105 7.97 -7.44 1.55
N LYS A 106 7.55 -8.65 1.91
CA LYS A 106 8.48 -9.73 2.28
C LYS A 106 9.34 -10.18 1.10
N TYR A 107 8.96 -9.83 -0.12
CA TYR A 107 9.66 -10.22 -1.35
C TYR A 107 10.60 -9.15 -1.90
N GLU A 108 11.03 -8.22 -1.07
CA GLU A 108 11.92 -7.12 -1.50
C GLU A 108 13.23 -7.61 -2.13
N LYS A 109 13.68 -8.83 -1.79
CA LYS A 109 14.90 -9.46 -2.31
C LYS A 109 14.64 -10.54 -3.35
N SER A 110 13.39 -10.76 -3.73
CA SER A 110 13.03 -11.77 -4.73
C SER A 110 13.28 -11.27 -6.14
N SER A 111 13.57 -12.19 -7.06
CA SER A 111 13.85 -11.83 -8.45
C SER A 111 12.60 -11.60 -9.30
N SER A 112 11.44 -12.07 -8.83
CA SER A 112 10.17 -11.86 -9.54
C SER A 112 9.04 -11.77 -8.53
N VAL A 113 8.36 -10.64 -8.51
CA VAL A 113 7.25 -10.40 -7.62
C VAL A 113 6.03 -10.03 -8.45
N VAL A 114 4.91 -10.64 -8.12
CA VAL A 114 3.64 -10.41 -8.81
C VAL A 114 2.90 -9.29 -8.08
N VAL A 115 2.58 -8.24 -8.81
CA VAL A 115 1.85 -7.09 -8.27
C VAL A 115 0.54 -6.92 -9.02
N ASP A 116 -0.56 -6.88 -8.27
CA ASP A 116 -1.88 -6.56 -8.81
C ASP A 116 -2.14 -5.07 -8.71
N TYR A 117 -2.85 -4.52 -9.69
CA TYR A 117 -3.30 -3.14 -9.64
C TYR A 117 -4.68 -2.97 -10.28
N THR A 118 -5.43 -2.04 -9.73
CA THR A 118 -6.78 -1.73 -10.19
C THR A 118 -7.15 -0.30 -9.75
N LEU A 119 -8.28 0.19 -10.22
CA LEU A 119 -8.83 1.45 -9.73
C LEU A 119 -9.35 1.28 -8.30
N VAL A 120 -9.20 2.30 -7.48
CA VAL A 120 -9.68 2.28 -6.08
C VAL A 120 -11.18 1.98 -5.99
N LYS A 121 -11.98 2.40 -6.96
CA LYS A 121 -13.42 2.09 -7.00
C LYS A 121 -13.74 0.60 -6.99
N ASN A 122 -12.78 -0.25 -7.40
CA ASN A 122 -12.95 -1.69 -7.48
C ASN A 122 -12.52 -2.42 -6.20
N ILE A 123 -12.16 -1.67 -5.16
CA ILE A 123 -11.65 -2.23 -3.90
C ILE A 123 -12.73 -2.14 -2.82
N LYS A 124 -12.93 -3.24 -2.10
CA LYS A 124 -13.84 -3.30 -0.96
C LYS A 124 -13.11 -3.86 0.25
N LYS A 125 -13.28 -3.20 1.39
CA LYS A 125 -12.77 -3.70 2.66
C LYS A 125 -13.57 -4.94 3.07
N ILE A 126 -12.86 -5.97 3.55
CA ILE A 126 -13.51 -7.15 4.12
C ILE A 126 -13.97 -6.80 5.53
N PRO A 127 -15.28 -6.85 5.81
CA PRO A 127 -15.79 -6.47 7.14
C PRO A 127 -15.40 -7.50 8.20
N ASN A 128 -15.31 -7.02 9.45
CA ASN A 128 -15.03 -7.86 10.62
C ASN A 128 -13.69 -8.59 10.60
N THR A 129 -12.71 -8.07 9.86
CA THR A 129 -11.34 -8.58 9.85
C THR A 129 -10.40 -7.61 10.57
N LEU A 130 -9.35 -8.16 11.15
CA LEU A 130 -8.23 -7.39 11.68
C LEU A 130 -7.21 -7.17 10.56
N GLY A 131 -6.54 -6.03 10.59
CA GLY A 131 -5.61 -5.67 9.53
C GLY A 131 -6.32 -4.98 8.36
N CYS A 132 -5.59 -4.82 7.26
CA CYS A 132 -6.10 -4.15 6.06
C CYS A 132 -6.35 -5.17 4.96
N PHE A 133 -7.42 -5.96 5.11
CA PHE A 133 -7.82 -6.97 4.13
C PHE A 133 -8.88 -6.41 3.20
N VAL A 134 -8.69 -6.65 1.91
CA VAL A 134 -9.57 -6.14 0.86
C VAL A 134 -9.88 -7.21 -0.17
N THR A 135 -11.01 -7.06 -0.84
CA THR A 135 -11.29 -7.74 -2.11
C THR A 135 -11.25 -6.72 -3.24
N TYR A 136 -10.88 -7.15 -4.42
CA TYR A 136 -10.81 -6.26 -5.56
C TYR A 136 -11.16 -7.01 -6.86
N THR A 137 -11.57 -6.24 -7.86
CA THR A 137 -11.99 -6.74 -9.16
C THR A 137 -11.33 -5.93 -10.28
N ASN A 138 -11.42 -6.45 -11.51
CA ASN A 138 -10.88 -5.78 -12.71
C ASN A 138 -9.39 -5.48 -12.62
N GLN A 139 -8.66 -6.27 -11.81
CA GLN A 139 -7.24 -6.08 -11.63
C GLN A 139 -6.45 -6.52 -12.85
N LYS A 140 -5.35 -5.83 -13.07
CA LYS A 140 -4.27 -6.23 -13.95
C LYS A 140 -3.08 -6.66 -13.12
N THR A 141 -2.19 -7.43 -13.69
CA THR A 141 -1.05 -8.00 -13.00
C THR A 141 0.24 -7.65 -13.74
N ILE A 142 1.26 -7.29 -12.98
CA ILE A 142 2.59 -7.04 -13.52
C ILE A 142 3.62 -7.83 -12.71
N TYR A 143 4.64 -8.37 -13.40
CA TYR A 143 5.78 -9.03 -12.78
C TYR A 143 6.92 -8.04 -12.69
N ILE A 144 7.50 -7.91 -11.50
CA ILE A 144 8.53 -6.93 -11.21
C ILE A 144 9.71 -7.56 -10.47
N ASP A 145 10.91 -7.12 -10.81
CA ASP A 145 12.12 -7.42 -10.04
C ASP A 145 12.32 -6.25 -9.07
N PRO A 146 12.21 -6.46 -7.76
CA PRO A 146 12.25 -5.36 -6.79
C PRO A 146 13.66 -4.84 -6.50
N SER A 147 14.62 -5.02 -7.37
CA SER A 147 15.96 -4.49 -7.15
C SER A 147 15.96 -2.96 -7.14
N LEU A 148 16.75 -2.38 -6.23
CA LEU A 148 16.91 -0.93 -6.14
C LEU A 148 17.52 -0.35 -7.41
N GLU A 149 18.37 -1.12 -8.08
CA GLU A 149 19.00 -0.69 -9.32
C GLU A 149 17.98 -0.50 -10.43
N ASP A 150 17.02 -1.41 -10.56
CA ASP A 150 15.94 -1.27 -11.55
C ASP A 150 15.09 -0.06 -11.27
N LEU A 151 14.75 0.20 -10.00
CA LEU A 151 14.01 1.39 -9.64
C LEU A 151 14.78 2.66 -9.96
N ARG A 152 16.07 2.71 -9.65
CA ARG A 152 16.94 3.85 -9.99
C ARG A 152 16.94 4.11 -11.49
N LYS A 153 17.07 3.07 -12.33
CA LYS A 153 17.00 3.20 -13.78
C LYS A 153 15.68 3.79 -14.24
N LEU A 154 14.57 3.37 -13.65
CA LEU A 154 13.26 3.93 -13.97
C LEU A 154 13.17 5.41 -13.61
N LEU A 155 13.76 5.81 -12.50
CA LEU A 155 13.78 7.21 -12.05
C LEU A 155 14.73 8.10 -12.86
N GLU A 156 15.87 7.55 -13.29
CA GLU A 156 16.89 8.28 -14.06
C GLU A 156 16.45 8.59 -15.49
N ASN A 157 15.58 7.78 -16.06
CA ASN A 157 15.09 7.94 -17.43
C ASN A 157 13.85 8.85 -17.54
N GLN A 158 13.75 9.79 -16.64
CA GLN A 158 12.65 10.79 -16.66
C GLN A 158 12.82 11.82 -17.77
#